data_4de9268a26e0653fe5059ecb2ce9dc85
#
_entry.id   4de9268a26e0653fe5059ecb2ce9dc85
#
_cell.length_a   1.000
_cell.length_b   1.000
_cell.length_c   1.000
_cell.angle_alpha   90.00
_cell.angle_beta   90.00
_cell.angle_gamma   90.00
#
_symmetry.space_group_name_H-M   'P 1'
#
loop_
_entity.id
_entity.type
_entity.pdbx_description
1 polymer ?
#
loop_
_entity_poly.entity_id
_entity_poly.type
_entity_poly.pdbx_seq_one_letter_code
_entity_poly.pdbx_strand_id
1 'polypeptide(L)'
;STINEVKLVSETTEKIEVLTLKGKMASQLREVHCLVFARLLEDDILYKLTPVQLIVLFSCFTNISVQDGVEDFTPYTEDIVVKDIINTINKMYDDYQQTEIDYKINTGADYNIHYDLLEYVEQWTQCEDYDDCQLLLQKLGAEKGIFLGEFVKALLKINNISSEMEKIAEMIGNIEFLSKLREIPNLTLKYVVTNQSLYV
;
A
#
# COMPACT_ATOMS: atom_id res chain seq x y z
N SER A 1 17.44 6.78 -11.51
CA SER A 1 16.97 8.06 -12.05
C SER A 1 15.50 8.00 -12.43
N THR A 2 14.72 9.04 -12.15
CA THR A 2 13.30 9.16 -12.55
C THR A 2 13.10 9.98 -13.83
N ILE A 3 14.15 10.66 -14.30
CA ILE A 3 14.14 11.54 -15.48
C ILE A 3 15.30 11.18 -16.40
N ASN A 4 15.03 11.09 -17.70
CA ASN A 4 16.04 10.97 -18.75
C ASN A 4 16.06 12.24 -19.61
N GLU A 5 17.25 12.64 -20.06
CA GLU A 5 17.40 13.65 -21.10
C GLU A 5 17.29 12.99 -22.48
N VAL A 6 16.38 13.49 -23.32
CA VAL A 6 16.23 13.05 -24.72
C VAL A 6 16.69 14.20 -25.61
N LYS A 7 17.66 13.95 -26.51
CA LYS A 7 18.02 14.86 -27.57
C LYS A 7 17.08 14.66 -28.76
N LEU A 8 16.26 15.66 -29.07
CA LEU A 8 15.55 15.69 -30.34
C LEU A 8 16.52 16.17 -31.44
N VAL A 9 16.62 15.38 -32.51
CA VAL A 9 17.44 15.70 -33.69
C VAL A 9 16.65 16.68 -34.55
N SER A 10 16.73 17.94 -34.22
CA SER A 10 16.42 19.06 -35.12
C SER A 10 17.43 20.17 -34.87
N GLU A 11 17.62 21.07 -35.80
CA GLU A 11 18.68 22.11 -35.83
C GLU A 11 18.70 23.07 -34.61
N THR A 12 17.74 22.96 -33.73
CA THR A 12 17.70 23.55 -32.38
C THR A 12 17.81 22.46 -31.35
N THR A 13 18.95 22.38 -30.65
CA THR A 13 19.20 21.44 -29.56
C THR A 13 18.40 21.85 -28.29
N GLU A 14 17.11 21.63 -28.29
CA GLU A 14 16.33 21.71 -27.04
C GLU A 14 16.47 20.38 -26.31
N LYS A 15 16.95 20.43 -25.08
CA LYS A 15 16.93 19.31 -24.16
C LYS A 15 15.52 19.17 -23.60
N ILE A 16 14.84 18.08 -23.94
CA ILE A 16 13.55 17.76 -23.35
C ILE A 16 13.77 16.73 -22.24
N GLU A 17 13.36 17.05 -21.03
CA GLU A 17 13.31 16.12 -19.92
C GLU A 17 12.06 15.25 -20.04
N VAL A 18 12.24 13.93 -20.06
CA VAL A 18 11.15 12.95 -20.16
C VAL A 18 11.22 12.02 -18.96
N LEU A 19 10.06 11.75 -18.34
CA LEU A 19 9.98 10.80 -17.24
C LEU A 19 10.42 9.39 -17.71
N THR A 20 11.29 8.76 -16.93
CA THR A 20 11.58 7.33 -17.08
C THR A 20 10.34 6.50 -16.77
N LEU A 21 10.37 5.20 -17.05
CA LEU A 21 9.29 4.28 -16.65
C LEU A 21 9.03 4.38 -15.14
N LYS A 22 10.08 4.38 -14.31
CA LYS A 22 10.00 4.58 -12.87
C LYS A 22 9.35 5.92 -12.50
N GLY A 23 9.71 7.00 -13.17
CA GLY A 23 9.09 8.31 -12.96
C GLY A 23 7.59 8.30 -13.30
N LYS A 24 7.22 7.60 -14.38
CA LYS A 24 5.80 7.42 -14.76
C LYS A 24 5.03 6.60 -13.72
N MET A 25 5.60 5.51 -13.20
CA MET A 25 5.00 4.74 -12.11
C MET A 25 4.82 5.61 -10.86
N ALA A 26 5.87 6.33 -10.44
CA ALA A 26 5.82 7.20 -9.27
C ALA A 26 4.74 8.29 -9.40
N SER A 27 4.50 8.83 -10.60
CA SER A 27 3.48 9.85 -10.84
C SER A 27 2.04 9.36 -10.64
N GLN A 28 1.80 8.05 -10.66
CA GLN A 28 0.48 7.45 -10.41
C GLN A 28 0.21 7.19 -8.93
N LEU A 29 1.24 7.22 -8.07
CA LEU A 29 1.17 6.83 -6.67
C LEU A 29 0.98 8.06 -5.77
N ARG A 30 -0.12 8.11 -5.03
CA ARG A 30 -0.47 9.17 -4.07
C ARG A 30 -0.79 8.62 -2.70
N GLU A 31 -1.27 7.37 -2.66
CA GLU A 31 -1.75 6.72 -1.44
C GLU A 31 -0.61 6.12 -0.60
N VAL A 32 0.58 5.98 -1.21
CA VAL A 32 1.82 5.47 -0.60
C VAL A 32 3.02 6.29 -1.04
N HIS A 33 4.18 6.08 -0.42
CA HIS A 33 5.41 6.81 -0.80
C HIS A 33 5.83 6.45 -2.24
N CYS A 34 5.63 7.39 -3.16
CA CYS A 34 5.69 7.15 -4.60
C CYS A 34 7.05 6.61 -5.08
N LEU A 35 8.17 7.12 -4.57
CA LEU A 35 9.52 6.69 -5.00
C LEU A 35 9.87 5.30 -4.47
N VAL A 36 9.45 4.96 -3.25
CA VAL A 36 9.69 3.64 -2.64
C VAL A 36 8.89 2.59 -3.38
N PHE A 37 7.60 2.80 -3.57
CA PHE A 37 6.75 1.83 -4.26
C PHE A 37 7.07 1.73 -5.76
N ALA A 38 7.44 2.82 -6.43
CA ALA A 38 7.95 2.75 -7.80
C ALA A 38 9.25 1.92 -7.90
N ARG A 39 10.10 1.94 -6.86
CA ARG A 39 11.27 1.08 -6.79
C ARG A 39 10.92 -0.38 -6.59
N LEU A 40 9.97 -0.70 -5.69
CA LEU A 40 9.50 -2.07 -5.50
C LEU A 40 8.87 -2.67 -6.76
N LEU A 41 8.18 -1.84 -7.56
CA LEU A 41 7.63 -2.22 -8.87
C LEU A 41 8.73 -2.42 -9.92
N GLU A 42 9.72 -1.52 -9.99
CA GLU A 42 10.87 -1.60 -10.90
C GLU A 42 11.71 -2.86 -10.65
N ASP A 43 11.83 -3.28 -9.38
CA ASP A 43 12.59 -4.46 -8.95
C ASP A 43 11.75 -5.76 -8.98
N ASP A 44 10.55 -5.75 -9.54
CA ASP A 44 9.61 -6.87 -9.67
C ASP A 44 9.22 -7.52 -8.32
N ILE A 45 9.34 -6.79 -7.21
CA ILE A 45 9.10 -7.33 -5.87
C ILE A 45 7.60 -7.55 -5.64
N LEU A 46 6.76 -6.55 -5.99
CA LEU A 46 5.33 -6.63 -5.74
C LEU A 46 4.61 -7.61 -6.66
N TYR A 47 5.11 -7.85 -7.87
CA TYR A 47 4.49 -8.75 -8.83
C TYR A 47 4.46 -10.21 -8.40
N LYS A 48 5.37 -10.60 -7.49
CA LYS A 48 5.49 -11.97 -6.96
C LYS A 48 4.50 -12.26 -5.83
N LEU A 49 3.88 -11.23 -5.26
CA LEU A 49 2.96 -11.38 -4.14
C LEU A 49 1.62 -11.95 -4.59
N THR A 50 0.98 -12.70 -3.68
CA THR A 50 -0.42 -13.09 -3.81
C THR A 50 -1.34 -11.91 -3.48
N PRO A 51 -2.65 -11.96 -3.86
CA PRO A 51 -3.61 -10.93 -3.46
C PRO A 51 -3.68 -10.72 -1.96
N VAL A 52 -3.63 -11.79 -1.16
CA VAL A 52 -3.65 -11.70 0.31
C VAL A 52 -2.38 -11.02 0.84
N GLN A 53 -1.20 -11.39 0.33
CA GLN A 53 0.06 -10.74 0.71
C GLN A 53 0.07 -9.24 0.37
N LEU A 54 -0.51 -8.85 -0.78
CA LEU A 54 -0.67 -7.44 -1.16
C LEU A 54 -1.60 -6.71 -0.17
N ILE A 55 -2.73 -7.31 0.22
CA ILE A 55 -3.65 -6.74 1.21
C ILE A 55 -2.94 -6.52 2.55
N VAL A 56 -2.21 -7.54 3.03
CA VAL A 56 -1.45 -7.46 4.28
C VAL A 56 -0.39 -6.37 4.22
N LEU A 57 0.38 -6.30 3.14
CA LEU A 57 1.37 -5.24 2.93
C LEU A 57 0.73 -3.85 2.90
N PHE A 58 -0.36 -3.67 2.15
CA PHE A 58 -1.03 -2.37 2.02
C PHE A 58 -1.66 -1.90 3.34
N SER A 59 -2.03 -2.82 4.24
CA SER A 59 -2.58 -2.47 5.55
C SER A 59 -1.61 -1.64 6.40
N CYS A 60 -0.30 -1.77 6.16
CA CYS A 60 0.73 -0.99 6.83
C CYS A 60 0.66 0.53 6.55
N PHE A 61 -0.08 0.94 5.52
CA PHE A 61 -0.15 2.33 5.03
C PHE A 61 -1.56 2.94 5.16
N THR A 62 -2.36 2.42 6.09
CA THR A 62 -3.76 2.82 6.26
C THR A 62 -3.98 3.99 7.22
N ASN A 63 -2.96 4.38 7.99
CA ASN A 63 -2.98 5.50 8.94
C ASN A 63 -4.15 5.45 9.93
N ILE A 64 -4.39 4.27 10.51
CA ILE A 64 -5.44 4.08 11.49
C ILE A 64 -4.92 4.42 12.88
N SER A 65 -5.75 5.11 13.66
CA SER A 65 -5.51 5.34 15.07
C SER A 65 -5.84 4.09 15.87
N VAL A 66 -4.90 3.65 16.68
CA VAL A 66 -5.02 2.54 17.62
C VAL A 66 -5.13 3.12 19.01
N GLN A 67 -5.76 2.40 19.93
CA GLN A 67 -5.83 2.82 21.33
C GLN A 67 -4.42 2.88 21.93
N ASP A 68 -4.15 3.92 22.72
CA ASP A 68 -2.86 4.12 23.38
C ASP A 68 -2.44 2.90 24.20
N GLY A 69 -1.21 2.45 24.01
CA GLY A 69 -0.59 1.36 24.78
C GLY A 69 -0.86 -0.04 24.22
N VAL A 70 -1.55 -0.19 23.07
CA VAL A 70 -1.74 -1.48 22.40
C VAL A 70 -1.20 -1.49 20.97
N GLU A 71 -0.42 -0.47 20.60
CA GLU A 71 0.21 -0.34 19.28
C GLU A 71 1.29 -1.39 19.06
N ASP A 72 1.36 -1.91 17.86
CA ASP A 72 2.45 -2.79 17.42
C ASP A 72 3.60 -1.99 16.85
N PHE A 73 4.78 -2.11 17.44
CA PHE A 73 6.01 -1.43 17.00
C PHE A 73 6.87 -2.27 16.05
N THR A 74 6.50 -3.52 15.84
CA THR A 74 7.20 -4.45 14.94
C THR A 74 6.17 -5.26 14.14
N PRO A 75 6.50 -5.64 12.89
CA PRO A 75 5.58 -6.44 12.09
C PRO A 75 5.41 -7.84 12.68
N TYR A 76 4.23 -8.13 13.20
CA TYR A 76 3.84 -9.46 13.62
C TYR A 76 3.11 -10.15 12.47
N THR A 77 3.82 -10.97 11.72
CA THR A 77 3.30 -11.83 10.67
C THR A 77 4.18 -13.08 10.54
N GLU A 78 3.54 -14.22 10.28
CA GLU A 78 4.25 -15.47 9.97
C GLU A 78 4.75 -15.51 8.52
N ASP A 79 4.22 -14.64 7.65
CA ASP A 79 4.67 -14.54 6.25
C ASP A 79 6.02 -13.83 6.16
N ILE A 80 7.06 -14.65 5.99
CA ILE A 80 8.45 -14.18 5.88
C ILE A 80 8.62 -13.24 4.67
N VAL A 81 7.93 -13.48 3.57
CA VAL A 81 8.05 -12.67 2.35
C VAL A 81 7.52 -11.24 2.60
N VAL A 82 6.33 -11.13 3.19
CA VAL A 82 5.76 -9.83 3.56
C VAL A 82 6.64 -9.12 4.58
N LYS A 83 7.13 -9.84 5.59
CA LYS A 83 8.02 -9.28 6.62
C LYS A 83 9.32 -8.73 6.04
N ASP A 84 9.95 -9.42 5.10
CA ASP A 84 11.18 -8.98 4.44
C ASP A 84 10.94 -7.73 3.57
N ILE A 85 9.78 -7.65 2.91
CA ILE A 85 9.40 -6.46 2.14
C ILE A 85 9.17 -5.25 3.07
N ILE A 86 8.47 -5.44 4.18
CA ILE A 86 8.28 -4.39 5.19
C ILE A 86 9.64 -3.88 5.71
N ASN A 87 10.57 -4.78 6.04
CA ASN A 87 11.90 -4.41 6.47
C ASN A 87 12.69 -3.65 5.37
N THR A 88 12.48 -4.03 4.11
CA THR A 88 13.07 -3.32 2.97
C THR A 88 12.51 -1.91 2.84
N ILE A 89 11.21 -1.74 3.01
CA ILE A 89 10.55 -0.42 2.98
C ILE A 89 11.05 0.45 4.15
N ASN A 90 11.17 -0.10 5.36
CA ASN A 90 11.71 0.63 6.52
C ASN A 90 13.10 1.20 6.21
N LYS A 91 14.00 0.37 5.66
CA LYS A 91 15.35 0.85 5.27
C LYS A 91 15.30 1.95 4.22
N MET A 92 14.42 1.82 3.22
CA MET A 92 14.26 2.86 2.21
C MET A 92 13.71 4.16 2.82
N TYR A 93 12.80 4.08 3.77
CA TYR A 93 12.27 5.23 4.49
C TYR A 93 13.36 5.94 5.30
N ASP A 94 14.19 5.18 6.03
CA ASP A 94 15.33 5.73 6.77
C ASP A 94 16.29 6.47 5.82
N ASP A 95 16.62 5.87 4.66
CA ASP A 95 17.50 6.47 3.66
C ASP A 95 16.92 7.77 3.08
N TYR A 96 15.61 7.81 2.79
CA TYR A 96 14.96 9.02 2.29
C TYR A 96 14.86 10.11 3.35
N GLN A 97 14.52 9.77 4.59
CA GLN A 97 14.52 10.72 5.71
C GLN A 97 15.91 11.30 5.95
N GLN A 98 16.96 10.47 5.91
CA GLN A 98 18.34 10.95 6.06
C GLN A 98 18.72 11.89 4.90
N THR A 99 18.29 11.58 3.67
CA THR A 99 18.49 12.45 2.51
C THR A 99 17.81 13.80 2.69
N GLU A 100 16.58 13.84 3.19
CA GLU A 100 15.88 15.09 3.48
C GLU A 100 16.62 15.94 4.52
N ILE A 101 17.14 15.29 5.57
CA ILE A 101 17.93 15.96 6.62
C ILE A 101 19.21 16.53 6.03
N ASP A 102 19.97 15.75 5.27
CA ASP A 102 21.27 16.13 4.71
C ASP A 102 21.14 17.32 3.73
N TYR A 103 20.08 17.32 2.93
CA TYR A 103 19.82 18.41 1.95
C TYR A 103 18.91 19.51 2.50
N LYS A 104 18.45 19.41 3.75
CA LYS A 104 17.51 20.35 4.39
C LYS A 104 16.24 20.57 3.56
N ILE A 105 15.70 19.49 3.01
CA ILE A 105 14.48 19.44 2.22
C ILE A 105 13.35 18.89 3.11
N ASN A 106 12.14 19.40 2.94
CA ASN A 106 10.93 18.81 3.50
C ASN A 106 9.98 18.53 2.33
N THR A 107 9.80 17.25 2.01
CA THR A 107 8.89 16.82 0.94
C THR A 107 7.46 16.68 1.43
N GLY A 108 7.23 16.67 2.75
CA GLY A 108 5.95 16.36 3.36
C GLY A 108 5.55 14.88 3.21
N ALA A 109 6.50 14.00 2.85
CA ALA A 109 6.23 12.57 2.75
C ALA A 109 5.95 11.98 4.13
N ASP A 110 5.00 11.03 4.18
CA ASP A 110 4.73 10.22 5.36
C ASP A 110 5.64 8.98 5.34
N TYR A 111 6.45 8.83 6.38
CA TYR A 111 7.36 7.71 6.58
C TYR A 111 6.88 6.74 7.67
N ASN A 112 5.62 6.86 8.11
CA ASN A 112 5.07 5.95 9.10
C ASN A 112 4.66 4.63 8.47
N ILE A 113 4.95 3.54 9.17
CA ILE A 113 4.48 2.20 8.84
C ILE A 113 3.74 1.68 10.08
N HIS A 114 2.51 1.22 9.88
CA HIS A 114 1.64 0.72 10.93
C HIS A 114 1.55 -0.80 10.85
N TYR A 115 1.68 -1.48 11.99
CA TYR A 115 1.72 -2.95 12.03
C TYR A 115 0.47 -3.58 12.64
N ASP A 116 -0.47 -2.75 13.10
CA ASP A 116 -1.59 -3.18 13.94
C ASP A 116 -2.66 -4.00 13.22
N LEU A 117 -2.72 -3.94 11.89
CA LEU A 117 -3.74 -4.61 11.10
C LEU A 117 -3.28 -5.85 10.35
N LEU A 118 -1.98 -6.18 10.35
CA LEU A 118 -1.43 -7.27 9.52
C LEU A 118 -2.21 -8.58 9.68
N GLU A 119 -2.33 -9.08 10.90
CA GLU A 119 -3.03 -10.32 11.22
C GLU A 119 -4.54 -10.22 10.95
N TYR A 120 -5.15 -9.08 11.29
CA TYR A 120 -6.60 -8.92 11.19
C TYR A 120 -7.08 -8.83 9.73
N VAL A 121 -6.35 -8.14 8.85
CA VAL A 121 -6.73 -8.10 7.43
C VAL A 121 -6.49 -9.46 6.76
N GLU A 122 -5.48 -10.21 7.16
CA GLU A 122 -5.27 -11.57 6.70
C GLU A 122 -6.44 -12.47 7.11
N GLN A 123 -6.82 -12.48 8.39
CA GLN A 123 -7.98 -13.21 8.90
C GLN A 123 -9.28 -12.76 8.21
N TRP A 124 -9.45 -11.45 7.97
CA TRP A 124 -10.60 -10.92 7.23
C TRP A 124 -10.75 -11.52 5.84
N THR A 125 -9.64 -11.69 5.12
CA THR A 125 -9.70 -12.32 3.79
C THR A 125 -10.19 -13.76 3.83
N GLN A 126 -10.03 -14.44 4.97
CA GLN A 126 -10.40 -15.84 5.19
C GLN A 126 -11.81 -16.02 5.73
N CYS A 127 -12.47 -14.97 6.23
CA CYS A 127 -13.86 -15.06 6.71
C CYS A 127 -14.78 -15.53 5.59
N GLU A 128 -15.57 -16.58 5.84
CA GLU A 128 -16.46 -17.18 4.86
C GLU A 128 -17.87 -16.60 4.92
N ASP A 129 -18.29 -16.16 6.10
CA ASP A 129 -19.63 -15.62 6.32
C ASP A 129 -19.63 -14.33 7.18
N TYR A 130 -20.83 -13.80 7.41
CA TYR A 130 -21.03 -12.58 8.18
C TYR A 130 -20.66 -12.75 9.67
N ASP A 131 -20.93 -13.91 10.24
CA ASP A 131 -20.68 -14.18 11.66
C ASP A 131 -19.17 -14.22 11.94
N ASP A 132 -18.38 -14.81 11.05
CA ASP A 132 -16.91 -14.79 11.10
C ASP A 132 -16.38 -13.34 11.09
N CYS A 133 -16.91 -12.53 10.19
CA CYS A 133 -16.54 -11.12 10.10
C CYS A 133 -16.89 -10.35 11.37
N GLN A 134 -18.06 -10.60 11.97
CA GLN A 134 -18.45 -9.96 13.23
C GLN A 134 -17.56 -10.38 14.39
N LEU A 135 -17.22 -11.65 14.51
CA LEU A 135 -16.31 -12.15 15.54
C LEU A 135 -14.93 -11.50 15.43
N LEU A 136 -14.41 -11.37 14.21
CA LEU A 136 -13.15 -10.71 13.97
C LEU A 136 -13.19 -9.22 14.35
N LEU A 137 -14.27 -8.51 14.02
CA LEU A 137 -14.46 -7.11 14.42
C LEU A 137 -14.57 -6.93 15.93
N GLN A 138 -15.23 -7.85 16.64
CA GLN A 138 -15.27 -7.84 18.10
C GLN A 138 -13.87 -8.05 18.70
N LYS A 139 -13.09 -8.99 18.16
CA LYS A 139 -11.69 -9.23 18.54
C LYS A 139 -10.85 -7.97 18.34
N LEU A 140 -10.92 -7.36 17.15
CA LEU A 140 -10.19 -6.15 16.80
C LEU A 140 -10.54 -4.97 17.73
N GLY A 141 -11.83 -4.79 18.03
CA GLY A 141 -12.30 -3.78 18.98
C GLY A 141 -11.77 -4.00 20.39
N ALA A 142 -11.76 -5.25 20.86
CA ALA A 142 -11.30 -5.61 22.21
C ALA A 142 -9.77 -5.50 22.36
N GLU A 143 -9.00 -5.89 21.33
CA GLU A 143 -7.53 -5.98 21.40
C GLU A 143 -6.84 -4.67 21.00
N LYS A 144 -7.38 -3.92 20.04
CA LYS A 144 -6.76 -2.73 19.44
C LYS A 144 -7.56 -1.44 19.62
N GLY A 145 -8.81 -1.53 20.08
CA GLY A 145 -9.71 -0.38 20.14
C GLY A 145 -10.12 0.13 18.75
N ILE A 146 -9.98 -0.69 17.71
CA ILE A 146 -10.38 -0.36 16.35
C ILE A 146 -11.77 -0.92 16.09
N PHE A 147 -12.71 -0.04 15.78
CA PHE A 147 -14.11 -0.40 15.54
C PHE A 147 -14.44 -0.38 14.03
N LEU A 148 -15.65 -0.84 13.69
CA LEU A 148 -16.09 -1.03 12.30
C LEU A 148 -15.79 0.18 11.40
N GLY A 149 -16.09 1.40 11.84
CA GLY A 149 -15.87 2.59 11.02
C GLY A 149 -14.41 2.82 10.64
N GLU A 150 -13.48 2.64 11.59
CA GLU A 150 -12.05 2.77 11.34
C GLU A 150 -11.52 1.60 10.49
N PHE A 151 -12.01 0.39 10.75
CA PHE A 151 -11.61 -0.77 9.96
C PHE A 151 -12.08 -0.66 8.51
N VAL A 152 -13.30 -0.19 8.27
CA VAL A 152 -13.82 0.08 6.92
C VAL A 152 -12.95 1.12 6.19
N LYS A 153 -12.54 2.21 6.87
CA LYS A 153 -11.61 3.19 6.29
C LYS A 153 -10.28 2.53 5.86
N ALA A 154 -9.75 1.60 6.68
CA ALA A 154 -8.56 0.85 6.32
C ALA A 154 -8.76 0.01 5.07
N LEU A 155 -9.86 -0.76 5.00
CA LEU A 155 -10.17 -1.58 3.83
C LEU A 155 -10.34 -0.72 2.57
N LEU A 156 -10.97 0.45 2.68
CA LEU A 156 -11.09 1.41 1.57
C LEU A 156 -9.71 1.96 1.16
N LYS A 157 -8.84 2.28 2.12
CA LYS A 157 -7.47 2.74 1.82
C LYS A 157 -6.66 1.66 1.11
N ILE A 158 -6.75 0.39 1.52
CA ILE A 158 -6.14 -0.75 0.82
C ILE A 158 -6.62 -0.80 -0.63
N ASN A 159 -7.92 -0.63 -0.86
CA ASN A 159 -8.49 -0.62 -2.22
C ASN A 159 -8.04 0.59 -3.05
N ASN A 160 -7.86 1.75 -2.45
CA ASN A 160 -7.33 2.93 -3.13
C ASN A 160 -5.88 2.69 -3.58
N ILE A 161 -5.03 2.12 -2.71
CA ILE A 161 -3.65 1.73 -3.07
C ILE A 161 -3.69 0.73 -4.23
N SER A 162 -4.52 -0.31 -4.14
CA SER A 162 -4.69 -1.30 -5.20
C SER A 162 -5.11 -0.65 -6.53
N SER A 163 -6.05 0.27 -6.51
CA SER A 163 -6.53 0.98 -7.70
C SER A 163 -5.44 1.82 -8.38
N GLU A 164 -4.53 2.42 -7.62
CA GLU A 164 -3.36 3.10 -8.20
C GLU A 164 -2.38 2.11 -8.84
N MET A 165 -2.16 0.96 -8.20
CA MET A 165 -1.33 -0.11 -8.76
C MET A 165 -1.94 -0.74 -10.02
N GLU A 166 -3.27 -0.85 -10.11
CA GLU A 166 -3.96 -1.30 -11.32
C GLU A 166 -3.64 -0.41 -12.52
N LYS A 167 -3.68 0.92 -12.36
CA LYS A 167 -3.32 1.87 -13.42
C LYS A 167 -1.88 1.66 -13.89
N ILE A 168 -0.96 1.37 -12.96
CA ILE A 168 0.43 1.07 -13.31
C ILE A 168 0.51 -0.26 -14.06
N ALA A 169 -0.16 -1.32 -13.58
CA ALA A 169 -0.19 -2.62 -14.22
C ALA A 169 -0.73 -2.53 -15.65
N GLU A 170 -1.78 -1.76 -15.88
CA GLU A 170 -2.32 -1.46 -17.21
C GLU A 170 -1.31 -0.70 -18.09
N MET A 171 -0.66 0.33 -17.55
CA MET A 171 0.32 1.14 -18.26
C MET A 171 1.52 0.33 -18.75
N ILE A 172 1.98 -0.64 -17.93
CA ILE A 172 3.13 -1.50 -18.27
C ILE A 172 2.74 -2.80 -18.95
N GLY A 173 1.43 -3.09 -19.08
CA GLY A 173 0.91 -4.32 -19.71
C GLY A 173 1.10 -5.59 -18.86
N ASN A 174 1.23 -5.47 -17.53
CA ASN A 174 1.37 -6.63 -16.64
C ASN A 174 0.00 -7.19 -16.26
N ILE A 175 -0.53 -8.08 -17.11
CA ILE A 175 -1.88 -8.67 -16.97
C ILE A 175 -1.97 -9.56 -15.73
N GLU A 176 -0.90 -10.29 -15.39
CA GLU A 176 -0.88 -11.16 -14.20
C GLU A 176 -1.03 -10.34 -12.91
N PHE A 177 -0.24 -9.27 -12.78
CA PHE A 177 -0.33 -8.39 -11.61
C PHE A 177 -1.68 -7.68 -11.56
N LEU A 178 -2.20 -7.20 -12.69
CA LEU A 178 -3.52 -6.60 -12.79
C LEU A 178 -4.62 -7.56 -12.31
N SER A 179 -4.54 -8.84 -12.68
CA SER A 179 -5.50 -9.86 -12.24
C SER A 179 -5.49 -10.03 -10.72
N LYS A 180 -4.30 -10.09 -10.11
CA LYS A 180 -4.14 -10.20 -8.66
C LYS A 180 -4.73 -8.99 -7.92
N LEU A 181 -4.49 -7.78 -8.42
CA LEU A 181 -5.03 -6.55 -7.84
C LEU A 181 -6.55 -6.51 -7.89
N ARG A 182 -7.15 -6.98 -8.98
CA ARG A 182 -8.61 -7.04 -9.17
C ARG A 182 -9.32 -8.03 -8.26
N GLU A 183 -8.60 -8.96 -7.64
CA GLU A 183 -9.16 -9.84 -6.61
C GLU A 183 -9.32 -9.13 -5.26
N ILE A 184 -8.53 -8.08 -4.98
CA ILE A 184 -8.48 -7.39 -3.69
C ILE A 184 -9.85 -6.86 -3.24
N PRO A 185 -10.67 -6.19 -4.09
CA PRO A 185 -11.99 -5.73 -3.68
C PRO A 185 -12.90 -6.87 -3.18
N ASN A 186 -12.87 -8.02 -3.85
CA ASN A 186 -13.68 -9.17 -3.45
C ASN A 186 -13.25 -9.78 -2.11
N LEU A 187 -11.96 -9.71 -1.78
CA LEU A 187 -11.43 -10.21 -0.52
C LEU A 187 -11.64 -9.24 0.65
N THR A 188 -11.68 -7.94 0.39
CA THR A 188 -11.69 -6.90 1.41
C THR A 188 -13.06 -6.28 1.64
N LEU A 189 -13.86 -6.04 0.57
CA LEU A 189 -15.12 -5.30 0.65
C LEU A 189 -16.35 -6.21 0.85
N LYS A 190 -16.17 -7.52 1.01
CA LYS A 190 -17.24 -8.43 1.35
C LYS A 190 -17.91 -7.98 2.65
N TYR A 191 -19.23 -8.05 2.70
CA TYR A 191 -20.07 -7.59 3.83
C TYR A 191 -19.99 -6.10 4.16
N VAL A 192 -19.03 -5.34 3.66
CA VAL A 192 -18.91 -3.89 3.85
C VAL A 192 -19.93 -3.15 2.98
N VAL A 193 -20.10 -3.59 1.74
CA VAL A 193 -21.01 -2.96 0.76
C VAL A 193 -22.48 -3.15 1.11
N THR A 194 -22.83 -4.27 1.76
CA THR A 194 -24.21 -4.57 2.17
C THR A 194 -24.69 -3.76 3.38
N ASN A 195 -23.76 -3.15 4.11
CA ASN A 195 -24.05 -2.33 5.29
C ASN A 195 -23.98 -0.83 5.02
N GLN A 196 -24.03 -0.38 3.76
CA GLN A 196 -24.13 1.06 3.42
C GLN A 196 -25.35 1.77 4.05
N SER A 197 -26.36 1.02 4.48
CA SER A 197 -27.48 1.54 5.25
C SER A 197 -27.14 1.99 6.68
N LEU A 198 -25.94 1.73 7.17
CA LEU A 198 -25.48 2.21 8.48
C LEU A 198 -24.90 3.63 8.46
N TYR A 199 -24.85 4.28 7.30
CA TYR A 199 -24.38 5.65 7.11
C TYR A 199 -25.51 6.63 6.66
N VAL A 200 -26.78 6.30 6.93
CA VAL A 200 -27.91 7.23 6.77
C VAL A 200 -28.36 7.74 8.13
#